data_4545dcee7c8fedab4c87bd4a1f21bce4
#
_entry.id   4545dcee7c8fedab4c87bd4a1f21bce4
#
_cell.length_a   1.000
_cell.length_b   1.000
_cell.length_c   1.000
_cell.angle_alpha   90.00
_cell.angle_beta   90.00
_cell.angle_gamma   90.00
#
_symmetry.space_group_name_H-M   'P 1'
#
loop_
_entity.id
_entity.type
_entity.pdbx_description
1 polymer ?
#
loop_
_entity_poly.entity_id
_entity_poly.type
_entity_poly.pdbx_seq_one_letter_code
_entity_poly.pdbx_strand_id
1 'polypeptide(L)'
;MRLLRRALLLALSLLFLAALAQTSAEHEQLHRSDFPKKFLFGAASSAYQYEGAADEDGRGPSIWDTFTKNKSNTVDGSSGSVSNDEYHRYKEDIERMSKMGIDAHRFSFSWSRLIPEGRGRVNQLGVDFYNNLINGLLEKGIKPFATLHHFDLPQDLQDAYGGWLSPQIVDDFAMYAEMCFREFGDRVKHWITFNEPSVFVLLGFNNGSFPPGRCSKYVGGCASGDSGTEPYIAGHNVLLSHAAAVRAYRDRYQVTQGGSIGMTFSTAWYVPMSSSDADVMAVQRALDFSIGWFLTPSVFGDYPASMRVLVGDRLPSFTFAESSLLKGSLDFIGINYYSTYYASTYSPRNEENKDFFSDMRCFASGFRHGVSIGPTAASSWLYINPYGIYSIVQYVRKAYNGIPIFITENGVDEATNFSLPLKQALDDRKRIQYHRDHLLFLNKAIRNGADVRGYFVWSLLDDFEWTSGYSVRFGLFYVDFTTLKRYPKTSVKWFTELLHT
;
A
#
# COMPACT_ATOMS: atom_id res chain seq x y z
N MET A 1 -51.28 -10.86 0.44
CA MET A 1 -50.74 -12.24 0.48
C MET A 1 -49.95 -12.66 -0.75
N ARG A 2 -50.42 -12.47 -2.01
CA ARG A 2 -49.72 -12.87 -3.24
C ARG A 2 -48.39 -12.09 -3.50
N LEU A 3 -48.30 -10.80 -3.17
CA LEU A 3 -47.10 -9.98 -3.33
C LEU A 3 -45.99 -10.37 -2.29
N LEU A 4 -46.39 -10.64 -1.05
CA LEU A 4 -45.43 -11.11 -0.02
C LEU A 4 -44.83 -12.48 -0.36
N ARG A 5 -45.64 -13.41 -0.91
CA ARG A 5 -45.14 -14.72 -1.36
C ARG A 5 -44.17 -14.59 -2.54
N ARG A 6 -44.40 -13.66 -3.48
CA ARG A 6 -43.47 -13.43 -4.62
C ARG A 6 -42.16 -12.79 -4.15
N ALA A 7 -42.21 -11.84 -3.21
CA ALA A 7 -41.00 -11.24 -2.63
C ALA A 7 -40.17 -12.25 -1.83
N LEU A 8 -40.84 -13.14 -1.07
CA LEU A 8 -40.16 -14.20 -0.31
C LEU A 8 -39.50 -15.26 -1.23
N LEU A 9 -40.17 -15.63 -2.32
CA LEU A 9 -39.63 -16.57 -3.32
C LEU A 9 -38.45 -15.96 -4.10
N LEU A 10 -38.48 -14.66 -4.41
CA LEU A 10 -37.35 -13.95 -5.02
C LEU A 10 -36.18 -13.82 -4.06
N ALA A 11 -36.42 -13.54 -2.77
CA ALA A 11 -35.36 -13.47 -1.77
C ALA A 11 -34.72 -14.86 -1.52
N LEU A 12 -35.52 -15.94 -1.47
CA LEU A 12 -35.03 -17.29 -1.33
C LEU A 12 -34.26 -17.77 -2.59
N SER A 13 -34.69 -17.37 -3.79
CA SER A 13 -33.97 -17.70 -5.04
C SER A 13 -32.64 -16.94 -5.14
N LEU A 14 -32.57 -15.69 -4.67
CA LEU A 14 -31.33 -14.90 -4.62
C LEU A 14 -30.37 -15.47 -3.57
N LEU A 15 -30.86 -15.90 -2.41
CA LEU A 15 -30.06 -16.59 -1.38
C LEU A 15 -29.56 -17.95 -1.87
N PHE A 16 -30.38 -18.70 -2.60
CA PHE A 16 -30.00 -19.98 -3.18
C PHE A 16 -28.99 -19.83 -4.33
N LEU A 17 -29.14 -18.79 -5.17
CA LEU A 17 -28.17 -18.44 -6.21
C LEU A 17 -26.85 -17.94 -5.60
N ALA A 18 -26.90 -17.18 -4.50
CA ALA A 18 -25.71 -16.76 -3.77
C ALA A 18 -24.99 -17.95 -3.10
N ALA A 19 -25.74 -18.90 -2.52
CA ALA A 19 -25.21 -20.14 -1.95
C ALA A 19 -24.62 -21.06 -3.03
N LEU A 20 -25.28 -21.19 -4.20
CA LEU A 20 -24.75 -21.94 -5.35
C LEU A 20 -23.50 -21.27 -5.95
N ALA A 21 -23.44 -19.94 -5.98
CA ALA A 21 -22.24 -19.22 -6.39
C ALA A 21 -21.08 -19.37 -5.41
N GLN A 22 -21.37 -19.47 -4.11
CA GLN A 22 -20.36 -19.78 -3.09
C GLN A 22 -19.87 -21.25 -3.20
N THR A 23 -20.76 -22.22 -3.38
CA THR A 23 -20.36 -23.63 -3.51
C THR A 23 -19.62 -23.93 -4.83
N SER A 24 -19.89 -23.20 -5.91
CA SER A 24 -19.12 -23.35 -7.16
C SER A 24 -17.72 -22.73 -7.07
N ALA A 25 -17.54 -21.67 -6.27
CA ALA A 25 -16.23 -21.08 -6.01
C ALA A 25 -15.33 -21.96 -5.11
N GLU A 26 -15.91 -22.83 -4.29
CA GLU A 26 -15.14 -23.75 -3.43
C GLU A 26 -14.40 -24.86 -4.20
N HIS A 27 -14.75 -25.11 -5.47
CA HIS A 27 -14.16 -26.15 -6.30
C HIS A 27 -13.36 -25.65 -7.50
N GLU A 28 -13.31 -24.34 -7.77
CA GLU A 28 -12.54 -23.81 -8.88
C GLU A 28 -11.05 -23.76 -8.49
N GLN A 29 -10.28 -24.74 -8.97
CA GLN A 29 -8.83 -24.76 -8.82
C GLN A 29 -8.24 -23.69 -9.72
N LEU A 30 -7.49 -22.76 -9.12
CA LEU A 30 -6.86 -21.65 -9.83
C LEU A 30 -5.53 -22.13 -10.41
N HIS A 31 -5.27 -21.78 -11.67
CA HIS A 31 -4.04 -22.12 -12.39
C HIS A 31 -3.37 -20.84 -12.89
N ARG A 32 -2.03 -20.87 -13.01
CA ARG A 32 -1.30 -19.76 -13.63
C ARG A 32 -1.83 -19.44 -15.04
N SER A 33 -2.22 -20.47 -15.79
CA SER A 33 -2.78 -20.35 -17.13
C SER A 33 -4.12 -19.60 -17.21
N ASP A 34 -4.80 -19.38 -16.10
CA ASP A 34 -6.02 -18.55 -16.04
C ASP A 34 -5.73 -17.06 -16.22
N PHE A 35 -4.47 -16.64 -16.03
CA PHE A 35 -4.02 -15.25 -16.14
C PHE A 35 -3.31 -15.00 -17.48
N PRO A 36 -3.24 -13.75 -17.94
CA PRO A 36 -2.53 -13.39 -19.15
C PRO A 36 -1.06 -13.90 -19.14
N LYS A 37 -0.54 -14.36 -20.27
CA LYS A 37 0.81 -14.94 -20.37
C LYS A 37 1.94 -14.07 -19.78
N LYS A 38 1.76 -12.74 -19.78
CA LYS A 38 2.74 -11.78 -19.24
C LYS A 38 2.37 -11.28 -17.84
N PHE A 39 1.35 -11.84 -17.21
CA PHE A 39 0.95 -11.49 -15.86
C PHE A 39 2.04 -11.89 -14.87
N LEU A 40 2.39 -10.99 -13.95
CA LEU A 40 3.46 -11.21 -12.99
C LEU A 40 2.88 -11.57 -11.63
N PHE A 41 3.34 -12.69 -11.07
CA PHE A 41 3.11 -13.03 -9.68
C PHE A 41 4.35 -12.67 -8.86
N GLY A 42 4.17 -11.92 -7.79
CA GLY A 42 5.25 -11.44 -6.96
C GLY A 42 4.95 -11.48 -5.48
N ALA A 43 5.96 -11.11 -4.69
CA ALA A 43 5.82 -10.81 -3.28
C ALA A 43 6.44 -9.44 -2.98
N ALA A 44 5.94 -8.78 -1.94
CA ALA A 44 6.37 -7.43 -1.58
C ALA A 44 7.08 -7.41 -0.21
N SER A 45 7.95 -6.42 -0.04
CA SER A 45 8.61 -6.02 1.19
C SER A 45 8.81 -4.51 1.23
N SER A 46 9.25 -3.95 2.37
CA SER A 46 9.71 -2.58 2.48
C SER A 46 10.96 -2.47 3.36
N ALA A 47 11.77 -1.43 3.14
CA ALA A 47 13.07 -1.28 3.77
C ALA A 47 12.99 -1.30 5.30
N TYR A 48 12.22 -0.40 5.91
CA TYR A 48 12.15 -0.30 7.37
C TYR A 48 11.55 -1.55 8.03
N GLN A 49 10.62 -2.22 7.35
CA GLN A 49 9.95 -3.41 7.87
C GLN A 49 10.80 -4.69 7.76
N TYR A 50 11.84 -4.69 6.91
CA TYR A 50 12.57 -5.92 6.56
C TYR A 50 14.08 -5.87 6.83
N GLU A 51 14.74 -4.77 6.44
CA GLU A 51 16.19 -4.73 6.34
C GLU A 51 16.91 -4.93 7.68
N GLY A 52 16.44 -4.27 8.72
CA GLY A 52 17.22 -4.17 9.96
C GLY A 52 18.51 -3.40 9.75
N ALA A 53 19.57 -3.77 10.48
CA ALA A 53 20.90 -3.13 10.39
C ALA A 53 20.80 -1.59 10.45
N ALA A 54 19.99 -1.09 11.41
CA ALA A 54 19.60 0.31 11.47
C ALA A 54 20.76 1.27 11.72
N ASP A 55 21.78 0.80 12.47
CA ASP A 55 22.96 1.58 12.87
C ASP A 55 24.25 1.08 12.18
N GLU A 56 24.12 0.35 11.05
CA GLU A 56 25.26 -0.27 10.38
C GLU A 56 25.59 0.42 9.05
N ASP A 57 26.83 0.29 8.63
CA ASP A 57 27.37 0.70 7.32
C ASP A 57 27.00 2.15 6.92
N GLY A 58 26.94 3.03 7.91
CA GLY A 58 26.73 4.46 7.70
C GLY A 58 25.29 4.86 7.33
N ARG A 59 24.30 4.00 7.58
CA ARG A 59 22.90 4.36 7.44
C ARG A 59 22.54 5.48 8.43
N GLY A 60 21.89 6.54 7.96
CA GLY A 60 21.30 7.57 8.81
C GLY A 60 19.94 7.14 9.38
N PRO A 61 19.47 7.77 10.47
CA PRO A 61 18.16 7.47 11.02
C PRO A 61 17.02 7.93 10.08
N SER A 62 15.96 7.16 10.02
CA SER A 62 14.67 7.57 9.48
C SER A 62 13.75 8.12 10.58
N ILE A 63 12.65 8.76 10.20
CA ILE A 63 11.62 9.21 11.15
C ILE A 63 11.04 8.05 11.98
N TRP A 64 11.03 6.82 11.45
CA TRP A 64 10.57 5.63 12.16
C TRP A 64 11.57 5.19 13.23
N ASP A 65 12.87 5.29 12.97
CA ASP A 65 13.90 5.00 13.99
C ASP A 65 13.73 5.92 15.21
N THR A 66 13.48 7.20 14.98
CA THR A 66 13.23 8.18 16.05
C THR A 66 11.89 7.94 16.74
N PHE A 67 10.83 7.67 15.99
CA PHE A 67 9.49 7.46 16.53
C PHE A 67 9.42 6.23 17.46
N THR A 68 10.06 5.13 17.09
CA THR A 68 10.03 3.87 17.87
C THR A 68 10.96 3.87 19.09
N LYS A 69 11.80 4.92 19.28
CA LYS A 69 12.52 5.13 20.55
C LYS A 69 11.56 5.26 21.72
N ASN A 70 10.40 5.89 21.49
CA ASN A 70 9.31 5.85 22.46
C ASN A 70 8.52 4.55 22.30
N LYS A 71 8.76 3.61 23.20
CA LYS A 71 8.16 2.26 23.18
C LYS A 71 6.63 2.25 23.27
N SER A 72 5.99 3.35 23.68
CA SER A 72 4.53 3.46 23.67
C SER A 72 3.93 3.70 22.27
N ASN A 73 4.77 3.97 21.29
CA ASN A 73 4.34 4.22 19.91
C ASN A 73 4.10 2.93 19.10
N THR A 74 4.49 1.78 19.65
CA THR A 74 4.14 0.46 19.07
C THR A 74 3.46 -0.41 20.13
N VAL A 75 2.54 -1.27 19.68
CA VAL A 75 1.69 -2.09 20.57
C VAL A 75 2.53 -2.98 21.51
N ASP A 76 3.65 -3.49 21.02
CA ASP A 76 4.56 -4.39 21.76
C ASP A 76 5.88 -3.74 22.19
N GLY A 77 6.03 -2.44 21.99
CA GLY A 77 7.24 -1.68 22.32
C GLY A 77 8.45 -1.99 21.43
N SER A 78 8.24 -2.63 20.29
CA SER A 78 9.29 -3.02 19.35
C SER A 78 9.64 -1.93 18.34
N SER A 79 10.67 -2.17 17.53
CA SER A 79 11.13 -1.32 16.43
C SER A 79 11.55 -2.16 15.22
N GLY A 80 11.71 -1.52 14.06
CA GLY A 80 12.28 -2.13 12.86
C GLY A 80 13.81 -2.23 12.83
N SER A 81 14.50 -1.92 13.93
CA SER A 81 15.97 -1.82 13.96
C SER A 81 16.70 -3.12 13.62
N VAL A 82 16.11 -4.27 13.93
CA VAL A 82 16.59 -5.61 13.54
C VAL A 82 15.67 -6.22 12.50
N SER A 83 14.37 -6.12 12.70
CA SER A 83 13.31 -6.68 11.86
C SER A 83 13.63 -8.12 11.41
N ASN A 84 13.72 -8.35 10.11
CA ASN A 84 14.06 -9.65 9.51
C ASN A 84 15.55 -9.83 9.25
N ASP A 85 16.36 -8.80 9.53
CA ASP A 85 17.79 -8.80 9.21
C ASP A 85 18.05 -9.13 7.72
N GLU A 86 17.18 -8.61 6.82
CA GLU A 86 17.30 -8.84 5.39
C GLU A 86 18.61 -8.27 4.84
N TYR A 87 19.12 -7.20 5.44
CA TYR A 87 20.41 -6.60 5.08
C TYR A 87 21.52 -7.63 4.99
N HIS A 88 21.59 -8.58 5.94
CA HIS A 88 22.57 -9.67 5.95
C HIS A 88 22.05 -10.95 5.26
N ARG A 89 20.71 -11.13 5.16
CA ARG A 89 20.07 -12.41 4.77
C ARG A 89 19.34 -12.39 3.44
N TYR A 90 19.40 -11.29 2.67
CA TYR A 90 18.70 -11.16 1.38
C TYR A 90 18.96 -12.34 0.43
N LYS A 91 20.19 -12.91 0.44
CA LYS A 91 20.51 -14.06 -0.42
C LYS A 91 19.67 -15.30 -0.13
N GLU A 92 19.42 -15.57 1.17
CA GLU A 92 18.55 -16.65 1.59
C GLU A 92 17.10 -16.41 1.18
N ASP A 93 16.66 -15.15 1.27
CA ASP A 93 15.28 -14.77 0.92
C ASP A 93 15.07 -14.81 -0.59
N ILE A 94 16.07 -14.43 -1.42
CA ILE A 94 16.06 -14.62 -2.88
C ILE A 94 15.96 -16.12 -3.24
N GLU A 95 16.70 -17.00 -2.57
CA GLU A 95 16.60 -18.45 -2.82
C GLU A 95 15.20 -19.00 -2.49
N ARG A 96 14.52 -18.47 -1.45
CA ARG A 96 13.14 -18.82 -1.12
C ARG A 96 12.17 -18.37 -2.22
N MET A 97 12.30 -17.14 -2.68
CA MET A 97 11.53 -16.60 -3.79
C MET A 97 11.70 -17.39 -5.07
N SER A 98 12.93 -17.74 -5.42
CA SER A 98 13.26 -18.56 -6.58
C SER A 98 12.61 -19.95 -6.50
N LYS A 99 12.67 -20.60 -5.32
CA LYS A 99 12.02 -21.91 -5.11
C LYS A 99 10.52 -21.86 -5.21
N MET A 100 9.90 -20.74 -4.86
CA MET A 100 8.47 -20.53 -5.07
C MET A 100 8.09 -20.34 -6.52
N GLY A 101 9.02 -19.90 -7.37
CA GLY A 101 8.77 -19.62 -8.79
C GLY A 101 8.07 -18.27 -9.01
N ILE A 102 8.25 -17.27 -8.14
CA ILE A 102 7.69 -15.93 -8.35
C ILE A 102 8.45 -15.20 -9.48
N ASP A 103 7.71 -14.35 -10.21
CA ASP A 103 8.24 -13.59 -11.36
C ASP A 103 8.92 -12.28 -10.96
N ALA A 104 8.50 -11.69 -9.83
CA ALA A 104 8.92 -10.37 -9.45
C ALA A 104 8.96 -10.21 -7.92
N HIS A 105 9.86 -9.34 -7.46
CA HIS A 105 9.92 -8.90 -6.07
C HIS A 105 9.80 -7.38 -6.00
N ARG A 106 8.83 -6.90 -5.21
CA ARG A 106 8.70 -5.49 -4.90
C ARG A 106 9.36 -5.21 -3.57
N PHE A 107 10.32 -4.30 -3.56
CA PHE A 107 11.02 -3.83 -2.38
C PHE A 107 11.08 -2.30 -2.36
N SER A 108 11.45 -1.68 -1.26
CA SER A 108 11.74 -0.25 -1.23
C SER A 108 13.21 0.02 -0.91
N PHE A 109 13.69 1.16 -1.39
CA PHE A 109 14.96 1.70 -0.93
C PHE A 109 14.80 2.42 0.40
N SER A 110 15.72 2.23 1.33
CA SER A 110 15.89 3.12 2.47
C SER A 110 16.63 4.36 2.02
N TRP A 111 15.94 5.49 1.94
CA TRP A 111 16.57 6.76 1.54
C TRP A 111 17.75 7.11 2.47
N SER A 112 17.57 6.94 3.79
CA SER A 112 18.63 7.20 4.77
C SER A 112 19.79 6.19 4.72
N ARG A 113 19.62 5.01 4.09
CA ARG A 113 20.75 4.09 3.83
C ARG A 113 21.55 4.55 2.61
N LEU A 114 20.91 5.08 1.60
CA LEU A 114 21.55 5.57 0.37
C LEU A 114 22.15 6.96 0.54
N ILE A 115 21.46 7.86 1.24
CA ILE A 115 21.89 9.23 1.54
C ILE A 115 21.57 9.50 3.00
N PRO A 116 22.53 9.28 3.94
CA PRO A 116 22.28 9.28 5.38
C PRO A 116 21.58 10.53 5.93
N GLU A 117 21.96 11.71 5.44
CA GLU A 117 21.37 13.00 5.80
C GLU A 117 20.18 13.40 4.90
N GLY A 118 19.72 12.48 4.02
CA GLY A 118 18.66 12.71 3.04
C GLY A 118 19.10 13.58 1.84
N ARG A 119 20.24 14.25 1.93
CA ARG A 119 20.86 15.08 0.89
C ARG A 119 22.39 15.05 1.01
N GLY A 120 23.08 15.46 -0.06
CA GLY A 120 24.54 15.57 -0.06
C GLY A 120 25.23 14.24 -0.37
N ARG A 121 25.98 13.68 0.58
CA ARG A 121 26.86 12.54 0.34
C ARG A 121 26.08 11.22 0.16
N VAL A 122 26.38 10.53 -0.95
CA VAL A 122 25.89 9.15 -1.19
C VAL A 122 26.72 8.16 -0.35
N ASN A 123 26.04 7.24 0.30
CA ASN A 123 26.65 6.15 1.06
C ASN A 123 26.89 4.95 0.12
N GLN A 124 28.17 4.72 -0.22
CA GLN A 124 28.51 3.65 -1.17
C GLN A 124 28.14 2.25 -0.65
N LEU A 125 28.26 1.98 0.66
CA LEU A 125 27.89 0.69 1.23
C LEU A 125 26.39 0.40 1.05
N GLY A 126 25.55 1.43 1.20
CA GLY A 126 24.12 1.32 0.88
C GLY A 126 23.85 1.04 -0.61
N VAL A 127 24.57 1.72 -1.51
CA VAL A 127 24.49 1.47 -2.96
C VAL A 127 24.92 0.04 -3.28
N ASP A 128 26.00 -0.45 -2.67
CA ASP A 128 26.53 -1.80 -2.89
C ASP A 128 25.53 -2.88 -2.39
N PHE A 129 24.87 -2.65 -1.26
CA PHE A 129 23.81 -3.54 -0.76
C PHE A 129 22.68 -3.70 -1.80
N TYR A 130 22.12 -2.58 -2.31
CA TYR A 130 21.03 -2.67 -3.29
C TYR A 130 21.50 -3.19 -4.66
N ASN A 131 22.72 -2.91 -5.05
CA ASN A 131 23.32 -3.56 -6.24
C ASN A 131 23.35 -5.09 -6.09
N ASN A 132 23.77 -5.57 -4.92
CA ASN A 132 23.82 -7.00 -4.65
C ASN A 132 22.42 -7.63 -4.61
N LEU A 133 21.43 -6.96 -3.98
CA LEU A 133 20.04 -7.40 -3.93
C LEU A 133 19.47 -7.51 -5.36
N ILE A 134 19.58 -6.43 -6.16
CA ILE A 134 19.06 -6.37 -7.53
C ILE A 134 19.71 -7.42 -8.41
N ASN A 135 21.03 -7.56 -8.36
CA ASN A 135 21.76 -8.56 -9.14
C ASN A 135 21.33 -9.99 -8.75
N GLY A 136 21.23 -10.27 -7.44
CA GLY A 136 20.79 -11.58 -6.96
C GLY A 136 19.37 -11.93 -7.40
N LEU A 137 18.44 -10.97 -7.42
CA LEU A 137 17.09 -11.17 -7.97
C LEU A 137 17.15 -11.53 -9.47
N LEU A 138 17.89 -10.75 -10.25
CA LEU A 138 18.02 -10.95 -11.70
C LEU A 138 18.71 -12.26 -12.05
N GLU A 139 19.72 -12.70 -11.30
CA GLU A 139 20.36 -14.01 -11.46
C GLU A 139 19.37 -15.17 -11.32
N LYS A 140 18.32 -15.00 -10.52
CA LYS A 140 17.22 -15.96 -10.36
C LYS A 140 16.04 -15.73 -11.32
N GLY A 141 16.15 -14.76 -12.24
CA GLY A 141 15.09 -14.41 -13.19
C GLY A 141 13.93 -13.63 -12.55
N ILE A 142 14.09 -13.14 -11.32
CA ILE A 142 13.08 -12.37 -10.57
C ILE A 142 13.22 -10.89 -10.92
N LYS A 143 12.14 -10.27 -11.39
CA LYS A 143 12.15 -8.86 -11.81
C LYS A 143 12.06 -7.93 -10.59
N PRO A 144 12.97 -6.95 -10.43
CA PRO A 144 12.89 -5.97 -9.37
C PRO A 144 11.81 -4.92 -9.69
N PHE A 145 10.92 -4.67 -8.71
CA PHE A 145 10.02 -3.54 -8.64
C PHE A 145 10.48 -2.66 -7.48
N ALA A 146 11.00 -1.48 -7.77
CA ALA A 146 11.64 -0.64 -6.78
C ALA A 146 10.75 0.54 -6.37
N THR A 147 10.47 0.64 -5.07
CA THR A 147 9.76 1.76 -4.46
C THR A 147 10.78 2.74 -3.86
N LEU A 148 10.69 4.02 -4.26
CA LEU A 148 11.62 5.05 -3.78
C LEU A 148 11.35 5.46 -2.34
N HIS A 149 10.08 5.56 -1.92
CA HIS A 149 9.70 5.95 -0.56
C HIS A 149 8.59 5.06 -0.02
N HIS A 150 8.85 4.44 1.14
CA HIS A 150 7.89 3.60 1.87
C HIS A 150 7.88 3.99 3.36
N PHE A 151 7.42 5.24 3.65
CA PHE A 151 7.17 5.85 4.97
C PHE A 151 8.44 6.30 5.74
N ASP A 152 9.61 5.92 5.31
CA ASP A 152 10.90 6.02 6.03
C ASP A 152 11.73 7.24 5.61
N LEU A 153 11.13 8.45 5.68
CA LEU A 153 11.83 9.71 5.42
C LEU A 153 13.08 9.83 6.32
N PRO A 154 14.24 10.29 5.80
CA PRO A 154 15.41 10.61 6.62
C PRO A 154 15.07 11.62 7.73
N GLN A 155 15.50 11.33 8.97
CA GLN A 155 15.22 12.18 10.13
C GLN A 155 15.80 13.60 9.97
N ASP A 156 16.98 13.70 9.35
CA ASP A 156 17.64 15.00 9.16
C ASP A 156 16.82 15.96 8.29
N LEU A 157 16.07 15.46 7.31
CA LEU A 157 15.16 16.29 6.51
C LEU A 157 13.94 16.74 7.33
N GLN A 158 13.45 15.87 8.23
CA GLN A 158 12.39 16.24 9.17
C GLN A 158 12.85 17.31 10.14
N ASP A 159 14.07 17.21 10.68
CA ASP A 159 14.64 18.14 11.64
C ASP A 159 15.03 19.46 11.00
N ALA A 160 15.56 19.43 9.78
CA ALA A 160 16.06 20.63 9.10
C ALA A 160 14.95 21.61 8.69
N TYR A 161 13.81 21.09 8.21
CA TYR A 161 12.75 21.96 7.65
C TYR A 161 11.32 21.41 7.76
N GLY A 162 11.10 20.34 8.57
CA GLY A 162 9.77 19.76 8.77
C GLY A 162 9.35 18.74 7.72
N GLY A 163 10.29 18.20 6.95
CA GLY A 163 10.05 17.13 5.99
C GLY A 163 8.97 17.49 4.96
N TRP A 164 7.91 16.67 4.89
CA TRP A 164 6.83 16.85 3.90
C TRP A 164 6.02 18.15 4.05
N LEU A 165 6.14 18.90 5.15
CA LEU A 165 5.48 20.20 5.30
C LEU A 165 6.22 21.32 4.54
N SER A 166 7.47 21.14 4.14
CA SER A 166 8.24 22.13 3.42
C SER A 166 8.32 21.81 1.92
N PRO A 167 8.20 22.81 1.03
CA PRO A 167 8.41 22.60 -0.40
C PRO A 167 9.87 22.25 -0.77
N GLN A 168 10.84 22.42 0.13
CA GLN A 168 12.24 22.02 -0.10
C GLN A 168 12.36 20.50 -0.33
N ILE A 169 11.45 19.70 0.22
CA ILE A 169 11.44 18.25 0.05
C ILE A 169 11.32 17.82 -1.41
N VAL A 170 10.73 18.67 -2.26
CA VAL A 170 10.52 18.36 -3.68
C VAL A 170 11.85 18.20 -4.40
N ASP A 171 12.78 19.13 -4.16
CA ASP A 171 14.12 19.11 -4.77
C ASP A 171 14.98 17.98 -4.18
N ASP A 172 14.93 17.78 -2.85
CA ASP A 172 15.67 16.72 -2.18
C ASP A 172 15.19 15.32 -2.64
N PHE A 173 13.88 15.13 -2.78
CA PHE A 173 13.32 13.87 -3.30
C PHE A 173 13.67 13.65 -4.77
N ALA A 174 13.62 14.68 -5.60
CA ALA A 174 13.99 14.60 -7.01
C ALA A 174 15.47 14.22 -7.18
N MET A 175 16.37 14.82 -6.39
CA MET A 175 17.80 14.49 -6.36
C MET A 175 18.04 13.02 -5.93
N TYR A 176 17.37 12.57 -4.88
CA TYR A 176 17.43 11.19 -4.41
C TYR A 176 16.93 10.21 -5.47
N ALA A 177 15.77 10.48 -6.07
CA ALA A 177 15.20 9.66 -7.14
C ALA A 177 16.13 9.56 -8.35
N GLU A 178 16.72 10.69 -8.75
CA GLU A 178 17.68 10.72 -9.85
C GLU A 178 18.93 9.89 -9.56
N MET A 179 19.45 9.96 -8.33
CA MET A 179 20.55 9.10 -7.91
C MET A 179 20.17 7.62 -8.05
N CYS A 180 18.97 7.21 -7.60
CA CYS A 180 18.48 5.83 -7.77
C CYS A 180 18.37 5.42 -9.24
N PHE A 181 17.84 6.30 -10.10
CA PHE A 181 17.74 6.01 -11.54
C PHE A 181 19.11 5.84 -12.20
N ARG A 182 20.09 6.65 -11.81
CA ARG A 182 21.45 6.56 -12.32
C ARG A 182 22.15 5.26 -11.89
N GLU A 183 22.04 4.89 -10.60
CA GLU A 183 22.76 3.75 -10.03
C GLU A 183 22.14 2.39 -10.39
N PHE A 184 20.80 2.32 -10.55
CA PHE A 184 20.08 1.04 -10.64
C PHE A 184 19.21 0.90 -11.91
N GLY A 185 19.00 1.96 -12.67
CA GLY A 185 18.02 1.96 -13.76
C GLY A 185 18.41 1.18 -15.01
N ASP A 186 19.68 0.80 -15.14
CA ASP A 186 20.12 -0.18 -16.12
C ASP A 186 19.43 -1.54 -15.93
N ARG A 187 19.07 -1.89 -14.71
CA ARG A 187 18.50 -3.18 -14.27
C ARG A 187 17.07 -3.08 -13.77
N VAL A 188 16.70 -2.04 -13.03
CA VAL A 188 15.34 -1.82 -12.55
C VAL A 188 14.47 -1.22 -13.67
N LYS A 189 13.36 -1.90 -14.01
CA LYS A 189 12.44 -1.49 -15.09
C LYS A 189 11.06 -1.07 -14.61
N HIS A 190 10.78 -1.19 -13.31
CA HIS A 190 9.51 -0.79 -12.70
C HIS A 190 9.80 0.05 -11.45
N TRP A 191 9.50 1.33 -11.56
CA TRP A 191 9.72 2.32 -10.52
C TRP A 191 8.41 2.74 -9.87
N ILE A 192 8.37 2.76 -8.56
CA ILE A 192 7.26 3.30 -7.77
C ILE A 192 7.80 4.47 -6.95
N THR A 193 7.26 5.66 -7.15
CA THR A 193 7.75 6.84 -6.43
C THR A 193 7.41 6.79 -4.96
N PHE A 194 6.13 6.53 -4.64
CA PHE A 194 5.61 6.46 -3.28
C PHE A 194 4.75 5.23 -3.08
N ASN A 195 4.90 4.62 -1.91
CA ASN A 195 3.91 3.70 -1.38
C ASN A 195 2.88 4.48 -0.57
N GLU A 196 1.59 4.31 -0.86
CA GLU A 196 0.44 4.74 -0.07
C GLU A 196 0.55 6.17 0.52
N PRO A 197 0.70 7.21 -0.31
CA PRO A 197 0.90 8.55 0.20
C PRO A 197 -0.23 9.03 1.12
N SER A 198 -1.49 8.62 0.89
CA SER A 198 -2.60 8.95 1.77
C SER A 198 -2.42 8.38 3.19
N VAL A 199 -1.81 7.20 3.33
CA VAL A 199 -1.65 6.53 4.63
C VAL A 199 -0.65 7.30 5.50
N PHE A 200 0.60 7.48 5.03
CA PHE A 200 1.59 8.14 5.88
C PHE A 200 1.28 9.63 6.12
N VAL A 201 0.62 10.28 5.15
CA VAL A 201 0.19 11.67 5.33
C VAL A 201 -0.93 11.77 6.38
N LEU A 202 -1.94 10.92 6.31
CA LEU A 202 -3.05 10.96 7.27
C LEU A 202 -2.61 10.51 8.67
N LEU A 203 -1.88 9.42 8.77
CA LEU A 203 -1.46 8.91 10.07
C LEU A 203 -0.39 9.78 10.71
N GLY A 204 0.46 10.46 9.90
CA GLY A 204 1.52 11.34 10.39
C GLY A 204 1.08 12.76 10.71
N PHE A 205 0.10 13.32 9.96
CA PHE A 205 -0.24 14.74 10.02
C PHE A 205 -1.73 15.02 10.35
N ASN A 206 -2.60 13.99 10.29
CA ASN A 206 -3.99 14.15 10.74
C ASN A 206 -4.22 13.47 12.08
N ASN A 207 -3.81 12.21 12.25
CA ASN A 207 -4.05 11.42 13.46
C ASN A 207 -2.88 11.48 14.46
N GLY A 208 -1.66 11.72 13.98
CA GLY A 208 -0.44 11.70 14.78
C GLY A 208 -0.02 10.31 15.27
N SER A 209 -0.60 9.24 14.73
CA SER A 209 -0.30 7.85 15.11
C SER A 209 0.94 7.27 14.43
N PHE A 210 1.42 7.89 13.34
CA PHE A 210 2.69 7.60 12.68
C PHE A 210 3.63 8.81 12.83
N PRO A 211 4.95 8.63 12.59
CA PRO A 211 5.84 9.77 12.52
C PRO A 211 5.44 10.73 11.38
N PRO A 212 5.59 12.05 11.56
CA PRO A 212 6.24 12.73 12.68
C PRO A 212 5.35 12.97 13.91
N GLY A 213 4.18 12.38 14.03
CA GLY A 213 3.34 12.44 15.22
C GLY A 213 2.63 13.80 15.41
N ARG A 214 2.12 14.39 14.33
CA ARG A 214 1.48 15.72 14.33
C ARG A 214 -0.02 15.61 14.12
N CYS A 215 -0.77 16.32 14.95
CA CYS A 215 -2.21 16.45 14.80
C CYS A 215 -2.77 17.59 15.68
N SER A 216 -4.00 18.01 15.39
CA SER A 216 -4.75 18.90 16.26
C SER A 216 -5.12 18.22 17.59
N LYS A 217 -5.15 18.99 18.69
CA LYS A 217 -5.51 18.46 20.01
C LYS A 217 -6.87 17.78 20.07
N TYR A 218 -7.83 18.24 19.28
CA TYR A 218 -9.19 17.67 19.23
C TYR A 218 -9.28 16.37 18.40
N VAL A 219 -8.21 16.00 17.66
CA VAL A 219 -8.16 14.74 16.89
C VAL A 219 -7.42 13.65 17.65
N GLY A 220 -6.12 13.84 17.93
CA GLY A 220 -5.26 12.81 18.54
C GLY A 220 -4.54 13.28 19.81
N GLY A 221 -4.73 14.53 20.25
CA GLY A 221 -4.06 15.06 21.43
C GLY A 221 -2.55 15.29 21.26
N CYS A 222 -2.06 15.46 20.04
CA CYS A 222 -0.64 15.66 19.74
C CYS A 222 -0.10 16.96 20.38
N ALA A 223 1.21 16.99 20.64
CA ALA A 223 1.89 18.16 21.16
C ALA A 223 1.93 19.34 20.15
N SER A 224 1.89 19.05 18.87
CA SER A 224 1.90 20.03 17.79
C SER A 224 1.18 19.48 16.56
N GLY A 225 0.77 20.38 15.66
CA GLY A 225 0.16 20.04 14.38
C GLY A 225 -1.22 20.66 14.20
N ASP A 226 -1.68 20.66 12.96
CA ASP A 226 -3.00 21.12 12.54
C ASP A 226 -3.61 20.14 11.53
N SER A 227 -4.53 19.29 12.00
CA SER A 227 -5.22 18.28 11.19
C SER A 227 -6.09 18.87 10.07
N GLY A 228 -6.42 20.17 10.17
CA GLY A 228 -7.19 20.87 9.15
C GLY A 228 -6.39 21.33 7.94
N THR A 229 -5.06 21.47 8.05
CA THR A 229 -4.20 22.04 6.99
C THR A 229 -2.99 21.15 6.64
N GLU A 230 -2.27 20.64 7.65
CA GLU A 230 -1.01 19.92 7.45
C GLU A 230 -1.12 18.69 6.53
N PRO A 231 -2.17 17.85 6.60
CA PRO A 231 -2.30 16.73 5.68
C PRO A 231 -2.33 17.18 4.21
N TYR A 232 -3.02 18.29 3.94
CA TYR A 232 -3.15 18.81 2.58
C TYR A 232 -1.85 19.43 2.07
N ILE A 233 -1.09 20.11 2.94
CA ILE A 233 0.24 20.66 2.62
C ILE A 233 1.21 19.52 2.33
N ALA A 234 1.28 18.53 3.21
CA ALA A 234 2.15 17.35 3.03
C ALA A 234 1.79 16.58 1.76
N GLY A 235 0.49 16.30 1.54
CA GLY A 235 0.02 15.61 0.34
C GLY A 235 0.34 16.38 -0.95
N HIS A 236 0.26 17.70 -0.92
CA HIS A 236 0.63 18.55 -2.06
C HIS A 236 2.13 18.44 -2.40
N ASN A 237 3.01 18.54 -1.40
CA ASN A 237 4.44 18.39 -1.59
C ASN A 237 4.84 16.97 -2.06
N VAL A 238 4.14 15.94 -1.60
CA VAL A 238 4.32 14.57 -2.09
C VAL A 238 3.96 14.44 -3.57
N LEU A 239 2.86 15.06 -4.01
CA LEU A 239 2.46 15.09 -5.43
C LEU A 239 3.49 15.84 -6.29
N LEU A 240 3.99 16.98 -5.82
CA LEU A 240 5.04 17.73 -6.53
C LEU A 240 6.36 16.94 -6.58
N SER A 241 6.72 16.24 -5.50
CA SER A 241 7.89 15.35 -5.44
C SER A 241 7.77 14.21 -6.44
N HIS A 242 6.58 13.59 -6.54
CA HIS A 242 6.29 12.59 -7.57
C HIS A 242 6.50 13.15 -8.97
N ALA A 243 5.89 14.30 -9.27
CA ALA A 243 5.99 14.92 -10.60
C ALA A 243 7.44 15.27 -10.97
N ALA A 244 8.22 15.78 -10.01
CA ALA A 244 9.63 16.11 -10.21
C ALA A 244 10.47 14.86 -10.50
N ALA A 245 10.26 13.77 -9.74
CA ALA A 245 10.93 12.49 -9.98
C ALA A 245 10.58 11.88 -11.35
N VAL A 246 9.27 11.89 -11.72
CA VAL A 246 8.81 11.40 -13.03
C VAL A 246 9.43 12.21 -14.16
N ARG A 247 9.46 13.54 -14.04
CA ARG A 247 10.11 14.40 -15.02
C ARG A 247 11.60 14.07 -15.17
N ALA A 248 12.34 13.98 -14.05
CA ALA A 248 13.75 13.61 -14.07
C ALA A 248 13.98 12.26 -14.77
N TYR A 249 13.13 11.27 -14.49
CA TYR A 249 13.19 9.95 -15.12
C TYR A 249 12.95 10.03 -16.63
N ARG A 250 11.85 10.66 -17.05
CA ARG A 250 11.44 10.74 -18.46
C ARG A 250 12.40 11.53 -19.32
N ASP A 251 12.88 12.67 -18.81
CA ASP A 251 13.75 13.56 -19.58
C ASP A 251 15.16 13.00 -19.77
N ARG A 252 15.67 12.21 -18.81
CA ARG A 252 17.10 11.83 -18.80
C ARG A 252 17.37 10.33 -18.86
N TYR A 253 16.44 9.49 -18.42
CA TYR A 253 16.72 8.06 -18.21
C TYR A 253 15.79 7.11 -18.97
N GLN A 254 14.49 7.40 -19.06
CA GLN A 254 13.49 6.45 -19.54
C GLN A 254 13.79 5.90 -20.93
N VAL A 255 14.23 6.76 -21.87
CA VAL A 255 14.52 6.36 -23.26
C VAL A 255 15.66 5.34 -23.33
N THR A 256 16.71 5.52 -22.53
CA THR A 256 17.88 4.63 -22.51
C THR A 256 17.68 3.40 -21.64
N GLN A 257 16.95 3.54 -20.55
CA GLN A 257 16.73 2.45 -19.60
C GLN A 257 15.53 1.58 -19.93
N GLY A 258 14.53 2.11 -20.67
CA GLY A 258 13.37 1.37 -21.15
C GLY A 258 12.44 0.87 -20.04
N GLY A 259 12.39 1.58 -18.89
CA GLY A 259 11.52 1.26 -17.77
C GLY A 259 10.22 2.06 -17.74
N SER A 260 9.42 1.82 -16.74
CA SER A 260 8.15 2.50 -16.45
C SER A 260 8.12 3.02 -15.02
N ILE A 261 7.40 4.12 -14.79
CA ILE A 261 7.30 4.77 -13.49
C ILE A 261 5.84 5.02 -13.11
N GLY A 262 5.47 4.71 -11.86
CA GLY A 262 4.14 4.88 -11.33
C GLY A 262 4.14 5.25 -9.85
N MET A 263 2.97 5.15 -9.22
CA MET A 263 2.76 5.34 -7.79
C MET A 263 1.82 4.24 -7.28
N THR A 264 1.98 3.84 -6.03
CA THR A 264 1.10 2.88 -5.36
C THR A 264 0.15 3.59 -4.42
N PHE A 265 -1.14 3.27 -4.56
CA PHE A 265 -2.22 3.86 -3.79
C PHE A 265 -2.87 2.83 -2.88
N SER A 266 -3.02 3.18 -1.60
CA SER A 266 -3.91 2.45 -0.68
C SER A 266 -5.35 2.81 -0.97
N THR A 267 -6.21 1.82 -1.03
CA THR A 267 -7.64 2.06 -1.13
C THR A 267 -8.45 0.88 -0.61
N ALA A 268 -9.63 1.19 -0.09
CA ALA A 268 -10.69 0.21 0.13
C ALA A 268 -11.74 0.30 -0.98
N TRP A 269 -12.56 -0.73 -1.10
CA TRP A 269 -13.83 -0.58 -1.80
C TRP A 269 -14.91 -0.10 -0.83
N TYR A 270 -15.82 0.73 -1.32
CA TYR A 270 -16.93 1.24 -0.51
C TYR A 270 -18.27 0.82 -1.10
N VAL A 271 -19.18 0.40 -0.21
CA VAL A 271 -20.56 0.03 -0.53
C VAL A 271 -21.49 1.00 0.20
N PRO A 272 -22.52 1.58 -0.43
CA PRO A 272 -23.40 2.49 0.28
C PRO A 272 -24.09 1.79 1.46
N MET A 273 -24.16 2.49 2.61
CA MET A 273 -24.81 1.98 3.83
C MET A 273 -26.30 1.69 3.60
N SER A 274 -26.96 2.53 2.78
CA SER A 274 -28.34 2.38 2.35
C SER A 274 -28.49 2.71 0.86
N SER A 275 -29.70 2.58 0.32
CA SER A 275 -30.01 2.97 -1.07
C SER A 275 -30.33 4.47 -1.21
N SER A 276 -30.13 5.29 -0.16
CA SER A 276 -30.33 6.74 -0.24
C SER A 276 -29.28 7.39 -1.15
N ASP A 277 -29.67 8.43 -1.87
CA ASP A 277 -28.73 9.22 -2.68
C ASP A 277 -27.59 9.78 -1.85
N ALA A 278 -27.84 10.13 -0.59
CA ALA A 278 -26.82 10.66 0.32
C ALA A 278 -25.70 9.64 0.61
N ASP A 279 -26.05 8.36 0.82
CA ASP A 279 -25.06 7.30 1.05
C ASP A 279 -24.36 6.87 -0.24
N VAL A 280 -25.06 6.87 -1.37
CA VAL A 280 -24.45 6.65 -2.69
C VAL A 280 -23.41 7.72 -2.99
N MET A 281 -23.74 9.00 -2.72
CA MET A 281 -22.78 10.10 -2.87
C MET A 281 -21.62 10.03 -1.85
N ALA A 282 -21.85 9.46 -0.65
CA ALA A 282 -20.78 9.24 0.32
C ALA A 282 -19.74 8.24 -0.18
N VAL A 283 -20.12 7.21 -0.93
CA VAL A 283 -19.19 6.29 -1.59
C VAL A 283 -18.24 7.04 -2.54
N GLN A 284 -18.78 7.93 -3.38
CA GLN A 284 -17.94 8.69 -4.30
C GLN A 284 -16.97 9.61 -3.54
N ARG A 285 -17.43 10.30 -2.48
CA ARG A 285 -16.54 11.12 -1.64
C ARG A 285 -15.45 10.28 -0.96
N ALA A 286 -15.79 9.09 -0.46
CA ALA A 286 -14.81 8.19 0.13
C ALA A 286 -13.74 7.77 -0.90
N LEU A 287 -14.12 7.48 -2.14
CA LEU A 287 -13.18 7.17 -3.22
C LEU A 287 -12.35 8.39 -3.63
N ASP A 288 -12.97 9.57 -3.72
CA ASP A 288 -12.27 10.82 -4.06
C ASP A 288 -11.21 11.18 -3.01
N PHE A 289 -11.52 11.04 -1.72
CA PHE A 289 -10.63 11.35 -0.62
C PHE A 289 -9.59 10.24 -0.36
N SER A 290 -9.86 8.97 -0.67
CA SER A 290 -8.88 7.89 -0.55
C SER A 290 -7.95 7.84 -1.77
N ILE A 291 -8.31 7.08 -2.80
CA ILE A 291 -7.48 6.91 -3.98
C ILE A 291 -7.43 8.18 -4.85
N GLY A 292 -8.56 8.89 -4.97
CA GLY A 292 -8.69 10.07 -5.82
C GLY A 292 -7.78 11.22 -5.45
N TRP A 293 -7.49 11.42 -4.16
CA TRP A 293 -6.65 12.50 -3.67
C TRP A 293 -5.29 12.59 -4.38
N PHE A 294 -4.65 11.46 -4.61
CA PHE A 294 -3.35 11.37 -5.28
C PHE A 294 -3.46 10.92 -6.74
N LEU A 295 -4.38 10.03 -7.05
CA LEU A 295 -4.51 9.49 -8.40
C LEU A 295 -5.10 10.52 -9.39
N THR A 296 -6.09 11.31 -8.97
CA THR A 296 -6.74 12.29 -9.86
C THR A 296 -5.76 13.37 -10.32
N PRO A 297 -4.95 14.00 -9.44
CA PRO A 297 -3.91 14.95 -9.87
C PRO A 297 -2.87 14.30 -10.79
N SER A 298 -2.42 13.09 -10.51
CA SER A 298 -1.41 12.39 -11.31
C SER A 298 -1.90 12.03 -12.72
N VAL A 299 -3.22 11.90 -12.91
CA VAL A 299 -3.81 11.60 -14.22
C VAL A 299 -4.31 12.86 -14.94
N PHE A 300 -4.98 13.76 -14.23
CA PHE A 300 -5.71 14.88 -14.82
C PHE A 300 -5.12 16.26 -14.52
N GLY A 301 -4.19 16.36 -13.56
CA GLY A 301 -3.48 17.59 -13.21
C GLY A 301 -4.17 18.44 -12.13
N ASP A 302 -5.28 18.00 -11.55
CA ASP A 302 -5.92 18.70 -10.42
C ASP A 302 -6.63 17.71 -9.49
N TYR A 303 -6.93 18.17 -8.27
CA TYR A 303 -7.64 17.42 -7.24
C TYR A 303 -9.08 17.07 -7.65
N PRO A 304 -9.68 16.05 -7.04
CA PRO A 304 -11.11 15.77 -7.20
C PRO A 304 -11.97 17.01 -6.88
N ALA A 305 -13.02 17.25 -7.68
CA ALA A 305 -13.90 18.39 -7.48
C ALA A 305 -14.56 18.42 -6.10
N SER A 306 -14.86 17.24 -5.53
CA SER A 306 -15.41 17.13 -4.17
C SER A 306 -14.43 17.64 -3.12
N MET A 307 -13.12 17.35 -3.25
CA MET A 307 -12.09 17.88 -2.36
C MET A 307 -11.94 19.39 -2.49
N ARG A 308 -11.94 19.93 -3.71
CA ARG A 308 -11.91 21.39 -3.93
C ARG A 308 -13.06 22.10 -3.21
N VAL A 309 -14.26 21.54 -3.27
CA VAL A 309 -15.46 22.12 -2.64
C VAL A 309 -15.43 21.96 -1.11
N LEU A 310 -15.10 20.78 -0.60
CA LEU A 310 -15.25 20.46 0.81
C LEU A 310 -14.08 20.95 1.68
N VAL A 311 -12.87 20.90 1.15
CA VAL A 311 -11.67 21.41 1.86
C VAL A 311 -11.52 22.91 1.67
N GLY A 312 -11.91 23.45 0.50
CA GLY A 312 -11.86 24.88 0.19
C GLY A 312 -10.43 25.39 0.16
N ASP A 313 -10.22 26.59 0.72
CA ASP A 313 -8.92 27.31 0.69
C ASP A 313 -7.78 26.61 1.44
N ARG A 314 -8.10 25.60 2.26
CA ARG A 314 -7.08 24.79 2.97
C ARG A 314 -6.40 23.76 2.04
N LEU A 315 -7.02 23.44 0.89
CA LEU A 315 -6.43 22.59 -0.13
C LEU A 315 -5.54 23.43 -1.05
N PRO A 316 -4.22 23.22 -1.07
CA PRO A 316 -3.32 23.98 -1.92
C PRO A 316 -3.72 23.89 -3.41
N SER A 317 -3.39 24.91 -4.18
CA SER A 317 -3.66 24.93 -5.61
C SER A 317 -2.38 24.72 -6.40
N PHE A 318 -2.47 23.93 -7.47
CA PHE A 318 -1.38 23.77 -8.41
C PHE A 318 -1.28 25.01 -9.33
N THR A 319 -0.08 25.49 -9.56
CA THR A 319 0.19 26.39 -10.67
C THR A 319 -0.03 25.67 -12.01
N PHE A 320 -0.14 26.42 -13.09
CA PHE A 320 -0.25 25.82 -14.43
C PHE A 320 0.93 24.89 -14.77
N ALA A 321 2.15 25.26 -14.36
CA ALA A 321 3.34 24.45 -14.58
C ALA A 321 3.29 23.13 -13.77
N GLU A 322 2.92 23.17 -12.49
CA GLU A 322 2.78 21.99 -11.63
C GLU A 322 1.67 21.05 -12.11
N SER A 323 0.50 21.61 -12.45
CA SER A 323 -0.60 20.86 -13.05
C SER A 323 -0.16 20.13 -14.33
N SER A 324 0.59 20.81 -15.19
CA SER A 324 1.11 20.24 -16.44
C SER A 324 2.13 19.12 -16.20
N LEU A 325 2.95 19.21 -15.16
CA LEU A 325 3.89 18.17 -14.77
C LEU A 325 3.20 16.94 -14.17
N LEU A 326 2.14 17.15 -13.38
CA LEU A 326 1.37 16.09 -12.76
C LEU A 326 0.54 15.31 -13.78
N LYS A 327 -0.07 16.03 -14.73
CA LYS A 327 -0.97 15.43 -15.70
C LYS A 327 -0.31 14.33 -16.53
N GLY A 328 -0.80 13.10 -16.38
CA GLY A 328 -0.28 11.93 -17.10
C GLY A 328 1.09 11.47 -16.58
N SER A 329 1.41 11.70 -15.30
CA SER A 329 2.68 11.31 -14.67
C SER A 329 2.76 9.83 -14.28
N LEU A 330 1.81 8.99 -14.69
CA LEU A 330 1.77 7.56 -14.40
C LEU A 330 1.84 6.72 -15.67
N ASP A 331 2.84 5.83 -15.76
CA ASP A 331 2.90 4.78 -16.78
C ASP A 331 2.08 3.54 -16.34
N PHE A 332 1.86 3.37 -15.04
CA PHE A 332 0.99 2.37 -14.42
C PHE A 332 0.48 2.85 -13.06
N ILE A 333 -0.59 2.24 -12.59
CA ILE A 333 -1.19 2.45 -11.26
C ILE A 333 -0.90 1.23 -10.40
N GLY A 334 -0.25 1.42 -9.24
CA GLY A 334 -0.18 0.41 -8.18
C GLY A 334 -1.40 0.52 -7.25
N ILE A 335 -2.01 -0.60 -6.92
CA ILE A 335 -3.13 -0.66 -5.96
C ILE A 335 -2.76 -1.60 -4.83
N ASN A 336 -2.79 -1.10 -3.60
CA ASN A 336 -2.81 -1.90 -2.39
C ASN A 336 -4.27 -2.03 -1.94
N TYR A 337 -4.79 -3.25 -1.98
CA TYR A 337 -6.16 -3.55 -1.60
C TYR A 337 -6.21 -4.58 -0.50
N TYR A 338 -6.94 -4.30 0.58
CA TYR A 338 -7.08 -5.19 1.72
C TYR A 338 -8.52 -5.38 2.18
N SER A 339 -9.34 -4.32 2.14
CA SER A 339 -10.61 -4.28 2.85
C SER A 339 -11.72 -3.59 2.06
N THR A 340 -12.96 -3.88 2.44
CA THR A 340 -14.17 -3.19 1.96
C THR A 340 -14.94 -2.64 3.16
N TYR A 341 -15.58 -1.48 2.98
CA TYR A 341 -16.41 -0.84 4.01
C TYR A 341 -17.77 -0.43 3.47
N TYR A 342 -18.75 -0.33 4.35
CA TYR A 342 -19.95 0.43 4.10
C TYR A 342 -19.66 1.93 4.29
N ALA A 343 -20.22 2.76 3.43
CA ALA A 343 -20.09 4.21 3.49
C ALA A 343 -21.46 4.85 3.70
N SER A 344 -21.54 5.76 4.65
CA SER A 344 -22.72 6.58 4.88
C SER A 344 -22.34 8.06 4.93
N THR A 345 -23.31 8.92 4.64
CA THR A 345 -23.09 10.35 4.80
C THR A 345 -22.87 10.70 6.27
N TYR A 346 -21.96 11.63 6.51
CA TYR A 346 -21.59 12.11 7.82
C TYR A 346 -21.67 13.64 7.87
N SER A 347 -22.25 14.17 8.94
CA SER A 347 -22.25 15.59 9.24
C SER A 347 -21.45 15.82 10.51
N PRO A 348 -20.36 16.60 10.47
CA PRO A 348 -19.56 16.91 11.65
C PRO A 348 -20.43 17.57 12.74
N ARG A 349 -20.22 17.20 14.00
CA ARG A 349 -20.94 17.82 15.14
C ARG A 349 -20.45 19.24 15.41
N ASN A 350 -19.18 19.52 15.09
CA ASN A 350 -18.57 20.85 15.20
C ASN A 350 -17.88 21.17 13.88
N GLU A 351 -18.40 22.15 13.17
CA GLU A 351 -17.86 22.61 11.88
C GLU A 351 -16.56 23.44 12.04
N GLU A 352 -16.20 23.85 13.27
CA GLU A 352 -14.95 24.57 13.55
C GLU A 352 -13.76 23.61 13.65
N ASN A 353 -13.98 22.38 14.11
CA ASN A 353 -12.94 21.35 14.25
C ASN A 353 -12.72 20.65 12.90
N LYS A 354 -11.87 21.23 12.07
CA LYS A 354 -11.57 20.71 10.73
C LYS A 354 -10.47 19.65 10.78
N ASP A 355 -10.74 18.53 10.16
CA ASP A 355 -9.79 17.48 9.88
C ASP A 355 -10.17 16.76 8.57
N PHE A 356 -9.32 15.88 8.09
CA PHE A 356 -9.54 15.15 6.84
C PHE A 356 -10.86 14.36 6.84
N PHE A 357 -11.20 13.69 7.94
CA PHE A 357 -12.39 12.85 8.00
C PHE A 357 -13.68 13.68 8.10
N SER A 358 -13.62 14.82 8.79
CA SER A 358 -14.74 15.76 8.83
C SER A 358 -14.97 16.40 7.45
N ASP A 359 -13.89 16.68 6.69
CA ASP A 359 -13.98 17.22 5.33
C ASP A 359 -14.55 16.22 4.34
N MET A 360 -14.17 14.95 4.44
CA MET A 360 -14.68 13.88 3.57
C MET A 360 -16.20 13.69 3.69
N ARG A 361 -16.80 14.09 4.81
CA ARG A 361 -18.25 13.93 5.10
C ARG A 361 -18.77 12.52 4.80
N CYS A 362 -17.95 11.53 5.13
CA CYS A 362 -18.26 10.12 4.98
C CYS A 362 -17.84 9.36 6.25
N PHE A 363 -18.72 8.53 6.76
CA PHE A 363 -18.42 7.56 7.79
C PHE A 363 -18.29 6.18 7.16
N ALA A 364 -17.13 5.55 7.34
CA ALA A 364 -16.84 4.20 6.87
C ALA A 364 -16.97 3.20 8.00
N SER A 365 -17.68 2.08 7.77
CA SER A 365 -17.91 1.03 8.75
C SER A 365 -17.79 -0.35 8.13
N GLY A 366 -17.20 -1.30 8.85
CA GLY A 366 -17.25 -2.72 8.47
C GLY A 366 -18.61 -3.39 8.73
N PHE A 367 -19.56 -2.66 9.36
CA PHE A 367 -20.84 -3.21 9.78
C PHE A 367 -22.01 -2.42 9.23
N ARG A 368 -23.09 -3.13 8.86
CA ARG A 368 -24.40 -2.60 8.50
C ARG A 368 -25.47 -3.34 9.30
N HIS A 369 -26.23 -2.62 10.13
CA HIS A 369 -27.25 -3.21 11.04
C HIS A 369 -26.71 -4.37 11.90
N GLY A 370 -25.48 -4.23 12.40
CA GLY A 370 -24.82 -5.24 13.23
C GLY A 370 -24.23 -6.44 12.46
N VAL A 371 -24.37 -6.46 11.11
CA VAL A 371 -23.83 -7.53 10.27
C VAL A 371 -22.53 -7.04 9.62
N SER A 372 -21.45 -7.81 9.79
CA SER A 372 -20.14 -7.52 9.18
C SER A 372 -20.19 -7.67 7.66
N ILE A 373 -19.45 -6.83 6.93
CA ILE A 373 -19.29 -6.91 5.47
C ILE A 373 -18.46 -8.13 5.02
N GLY A 374 -17.74 -8.71 5.94
CA GLY A 374 -16.92 -9.92 5.77
C GLY A 374 -16.25 -10.33 7.08
N PRO A 375 -15.61 -11.50 7.13
CA PRO A 375 -14.81 -11.91 8.28
C PRO A 375 -13.69 -10.88 8.56
N THR A 376 -13.38 -10.65 9.84
CA THR A 376 -12.24 -9.81 10.25
C THR A 376 -10.96 -10.63 10.32
N ALA A 377 -9.85 -9.99 9.97
CA ALA A 377 -8.50 -10.50 10.21
C ALA A 377 -8.07 -10.24 11.68
N ALA A 378 -6.79 -10.34 12.00
CA ALA A 378 -6.28 -9.95 13.31
C ALA A 378 -6.34 -8.42 13.49
N SER A 379 -5.97 -7.66 12.48
CA SER A 379 -6.16 -6.21 12.42
C SER A 379 -7.64 -5.88 12.30
N SER A 380 -8.15 -5.05 13.21
CA SER A 380 -9.58 -4.70 13.31
C SER A 380 -10.12 -3.91 12.10
N TRP A 381 -9.24 -3.31 11.32
CA TRP A 381 -9.59 -2.56 10.11
C TRP A 381 -9.73 -3.45 8.86
N LEU A 382 -9.23 -4.70 8.89
CA LEU A 382 -9.22 -5.59 7.73
C LEU A 382 -10.46 -6.50 7.73
N TYR A 383 -11.43 -6.17 6.86
CA TYR A 383 -12.62 -6.99 6.59
C TYR A 383 -12.44 -7.72 5.27
N ILE A 384 -12.44 -9.04 5.30
CA ILE A 384 -12.17 -9.89 4.13
C ILE A 384 -13.39 -9.86 3.19
N ASN A 385 -13.23 -9.18 2.06
CA ASN A 385 -14.26 -9.10 1.03
C ASN A 385 -13.62 -9.15 -0.37
N PRO A 386 -13.45 -10.34 -0.94
CA PRO A 386 -12.75 -10.53 -2.22
C PRO A 386 -13.41 -9.83 -3.41
N TYR A 387 -14.75 -9.62 -3.38
CA TYR A 387 -15.45 -8.88 -4.43
C TYR A 387 -14.98 -7.42 -4.55
N GLY A 388 -14.46 -6.85 -3.47
CA GLY A 388 -13.98 -5.47 -3.46
C GLY A 388 -12.80 -5.25 -4.40
N ILE A 389 -11.88 -6.22 -4.58
CA ILE A 389 -10.75 -6.09 -5.52
C ILE A 389 -11.25 -6.00 -6.98
N TYR A 390 -12.29 -6.76 -7.34
CA TYR A 390 -12.95 -6.65 -8.63
C TYR A 390 -13.52 -5.23 -8.83
N SER A 391 -14.23 -4.75 -7.82
CA SER A 391 -14.95 -3.47 -7.90
C SER A 391 -14.01 -2.29 -8.02
N ILE A 392 -12.95 -2.23 -7.19
CA ILE A 392 -11.97 -1.14 -7.25
C ILE A 392 -11.19 -1.13 -8.56
N VAL A 393 -10.79 -2.29 -9.07
CA VAL A 393 -10.11 -2.42 -10.35
C VAL A 393 -11.00 -1.94 -11.50
N GLN A 394 -12.29 -2.30 -11.51
CA GLN A 394 -13.23 -1.85 -12.52
C GLN A 394 -13.52 -0.34 -12.40
N TYR A 395 -13.58 0.20 -11.18
CA TYR A 395 -13.72 1.63 -10.95
C TYR A 395 -12.52 2.40 -11.52
N VAL A 396 -11.30 2.00 -11.13
CA VAL A 396 -10.06 2.65 -11.60
C VAL A 396 -9.93 2.58 -13.12
N ARG A 397 -10.17 1.42 -13.72
CA ARG A 397 -10.20 1.27 -15.19
C ARG A 397 -11.12 2.27 -15.87
N LYS A 398 -12.34 2.45 -15.34
CA LYS A 398 -13.35 3.34 -15.95
C LYS A 398 -13.07 4.81 -15.70
N ALA A 399 -12.65 5.15 -14.49
CA ALA A 399 -12.47 6.53 -14.07
C ALA A 399 -11.14 7.16 -14.53
N TYR A 400 -10.10 6.32 -14.77
CA TYR A 400 -8.73 6.78 -15.01
C TYR A 400 -8.13 6.25 -16.31
N ASN A 401 -8.86 6.39 -17.42
CA ASN A 401 -8.38 6.21 -18.80
C ASN A 401 -7.81 4.81 -19.13
N GLY A 402 -8.10 3.79 -18.33
CA GLY A 402 -7.62 2.43 -18.58
C GLY A 402 -6.09 2.28 -18.46
N ILE A 403 -5.43 3.12 -17.68
CA ILE A 403 -3.99 2.98 -17.37
C ILE A 403 -3.73 1.58 -16.81
N PRO A 404 -2.63 0.91 -17.21
CA PRO A 404 -2.27 -0.41 -16.68
C PRO A 404 -2.22 -0.44 -15.14
N ILE A 405 -2.69 -1.53 -14.55
CA ILE A 405 -2.77 -1.72 -13.11
C ILE A 405 -1.84 -2.86 -12.66
N PHE A 406 -1.16 -2.66 -11.54
CA PHE A 406 -0.58 -3.73 -10.74
C PHE A 406 -1.26 -3.74 -9.37
N ILE A 407 -1.67 -4.91 -8.89
CA ILE A 407 -1.98 -5.09 -7.47
C ILE A 407 -0.65 -5.21 -6.76
N THR A 408 -0.20 -4.12 -6.17
CA THR A 408 1.13 -3.98 -5.57
C THR A 408 1.21 -4.51 -4.16
N GLU A 409 0.05 -4.63 -3.49
CA GLU A 409 -0.10 -5.38 -2.25
C GLU A 409 -1.52 -5.93 -2.13
N ASN A 410 -1.60 -7.17 -1.64
CA ASN A 410 -2.83 -7.81 -1.15
C ASN A 410 -2.44 -8.89 -0.14
N GLY A 411 -3.08 -8.94 1.01
CA GLY A 411 -2.70 -9.85 2.09
C GLY A 411 -3.67 -9.85 3.26
N VAL A 412 -3.48 -10.80 4.15
CA VAL A 412 -4.24 -10.96 5.39
C VAL A 412 -3.32 -11.30 6.54
N ASP A 413 -3.55 -10.68 7.67
CA ASP A 413 -2.79 -10.92 8.88
C ASP A 413 -3.44 -11.95 9.81
N GLU A 414 -2.59 -12.50 10.64
CA GLU A 414 -2.93 -13.37 11.78
C GLU A 414 -2.27 -12.81 13.03
N ALA A 415 -2.95 -12.91 14.18
CA ALA A 415 -2.37 -12.49 15.45
C ALA A 415 -1.16 -13.35 15.81
N THR A 416 -0.10 -12.71 16.28
CA THR A 416 1.07 -13.42 16.80
C THR A 416 0.71 -14.12 18.10
N ASN A 417 0.96 -15.42 18.18
CA ASN A 417 0.82 -16.21 19.39
C ASN A 417 2.11 -17.01 19.62
N PHE A 418 2.96 -16.50 20.50
CA PHE A 418 4.26 -17.11 20.83
C PHE A 418 4.15 -18.45 21.57
N SER A 419 2.98 -18.79 22.13
CA SER A 419 2.75 -20.09 22.80
C SER A 419 2.29 -21.18 21.83
N LEU A 420 1.98 -20.82 20.58
CA LEU A 420 1.51 -21.78 19.59
C LEU A 420 2.69 -22.65 19.08
N PRO A 421 2.57 -23.99 19.06
CA PRO A 421 3.57 -24.84 18.44
C PRO A 421 3.82 -24.45 16.98
N LEU A 422 5.10 -24.43 16.57
CA LEU A 422 5.49 -23.98 15.21
C LEU A 422 4.66 -24.66 14.11
N LYS A 423 4.43 -25.98 14.19
CA LYS A 423 3.63 -26.71 13.21
C LYS A 423 2.21 -26.14 13.03
N GLN A 424 1.62 -25.62 14.12
CA GLN A 424 0.28 -24.99 14.05
C GLN A 424 0.38 -23.56 13.51
N ALA A 425 1.43 -22.82 13.88
CA ALA A 425 1.68 -21.48 13.36
C ALA A 425 1.96 -21.46 11.83
N LEU A 426 2.39 -22.60 11.27
CA LEU A 426 2.62 -22.75 9.83
C LEU A 426 1.36 -23.15 9.04
N ASP A 427 0.26 -23.57 9.70
CA ASP A 427 -1.00 -23.95 9.05
C ASP A 427 -1.90 -22.72 8.82
N ASP A 428 -1.61 -21.96 7.78
CA ASP A 428 -2.25 -20.68 7.45
C ASP A 428 -3.33 -20.80 6.34
N ARG A 429 -4.24 -21.77 6.47
CA ARG A 429 -5.33 -22.04 5.48
C ARG A 429 -6.20 -20.81 5.22
N LYS A 430 -6.41 -19.96 6.22
CA LYS A 430 -7.15 -18.70 6.06
C LYS A 430 -6.48 -17.78 5.03
N ARG A 431 -5.14 -17.73 5.03
CA ARG A 431 -4.37 -16.95 4.05
C ARG A 431 -4.49 -17.53 2.65
N ILE A 432 -4.45 -18.88 2.52
CA ILE A 432 -4.69 -19.54 1.22
C ILE A 432 -6.06 -19.17 0.68
N GLN A 433 -7.11 -19.30 1.50
CA GLN A 433 -8.47 -18.94 1.08
C GLN A 433 -8.58 -17.48 0.68
N TYR A 434 -7.98 -16.57 1.46
CA TYR A 434 -7.96 -15.13 1.16
C TYR A 434 -7.37 -14.85 -0.23
N HIS A 435 -6.16 -15.36 -0.49
CA HIS A 435 -5.49 -15.10 -1.78
C HIS A 435 -6.22 -15.77 -2.95
N ARG A 436 -6.69 -17.01 -2.77
CA ARG A 436 -7.47 -17.71 -3.80
C ARG A 436 -8.70 -16.89 -4.21
N ASP A 437 -9.48 -16.48 -3.24
CA ASP A 437 -10.75 -15.80 -3.51
C ASP A 437 -10.50 -14.41 -4.12
N HIS A 438 -9.48 -13.67 -3.68
CA HIS A 438 -9.09 -12.39 -4.30
C HIS A 438 -8.58 -12.58 -5.72
N LEU A 439 -7.77 -13.59 -6.00
CA LEU A 439 -7.27 -13.90 -7.35
C LEU A 439 -8.40 -14.33 -8.30
N LEU A 440 -9.43 -15.06 -7.84
CA LEU A 440 -10.62 -15.39 -8.63
C LEU A 440 -11.36 -14.11 -9.08
N PHE A 441 -11.58 -13.17 -8.15
CA PHE A 441 -12.24 -11.91 -8.48
C PHE A 441 -11.37 -10.98 -9.31
N LEU A 442 -10.05 -11.01 -9.12
CA LEU A 442 -9.09 -10.27 -9.95
C LEU A 442 -9.09 -10.81 -11.39
N ASN A 443 -9.06 -12.14 -11.55
CA ASN A 443 -9.19 -12.78 -12.85
C ASN A 443 -10.50 -12.42 -13.55
N LYS A 444 -11.61 -12.37 -12.81
CA LYS A 444 -12.90 -11.87 -13.34
C LYS A 444 -12.80 -10.42 -13.81
N ALA A 445 -12.07 -9.56 -13.09
CA ALA A 445 -11.86 -8.18 -13.52
C ALA A 445 -11.05 -8.08 -14.83
N ILE A 446 -10.02 -8.92 -14.98
CA ILE A 446 -9.22 -9.03 -16.19
C ILE A 446 -10.07 -9.51 -17.36
N ARG A 447 -10.83 -10.60 -17.20
CA ARG A 447 -11.76 -11.10 -18.22
C ARG A 447 -12.81 -10.06 -18.63
N ASN A 448 -13.18 -9.15 -17.73
CA ASN A 448 -14.06 -8.01 -18.01
C ASN A 448 -13.31 -6.77 -18.55
N GLY A 449 -12.08 -6.95 -19.04
CA GLY A 449 -11.33 -5.98 -19.82
C GLY A 449 -10.46 -5.02 -19.00
N ALA A 450 -10.13 -5.31 -17.73
CA ALA A 450 -9.15 -4.55 -16.99
C ALA A 450 -7.72 -4.98 -17.37
N ASP A 451 -6.84 -4.01 -17.66
CA ASP A 451 -5.41 -4.26 -17.92
C ASP A 451 -4.65 -4.38 -16.60
N VAL A 452 -4.85 -5.51 -15.91
CA VAL A 452 -4.07 -5.84 -14.70
C VAL A 452 -2.90 -6.71 -15.10
N ARG A 453 -1.69 -6.27 -14.77
CA ARG A 453 -0.43 -6.88 -15.25
C ARG A 453 0.34 -7.66 -14.20
N GLY A 454 -0.08 -7.59 -12.94
CA GLY A 454 0.58 -8.36 -11.88
C GLY A 454 -0.14 -8.27 -10.54
N TYR A 455 0.26 -9.18 -9.65
CA TYR A 455 -0.26 -9.34 -8.31
C TYR A 455 0.89 -9.65 -7.36
N PHE A 456 1.04 -8.82 -6.32
CA PHE A 456 2.07 -8.96 -5.30
C PHE A 456 1.42 -9.26 -3.95
N VAL A 457 1.88 -10.34 -3.32
CA VAL A 457 1.46 -10.69 -1.97
C VAL A 457 2.13 -9.76 -0.97
N TRP A 458 1.37 -9.19 -0.07
CA TRP A 458 1.86 -8.64 1.17
C TRP A 458 1.67 -9.70 2.27
N SER A 459 2.74 -10.32 2.78
CA SER A 459 4.12 -10.03 2.49
C SER A 459 4.91 -11.33 2.30
N LEU A 460 6.16 -11.25 1.83
CA LEU A 460 7.01 -12.44 1.68
C LEU A 460 7.26 -13.08 3.04
N LEU A 461 7.75 -12.31 4.01
CA LEU A 461 8.07 -12.74 5.38
C LEU A 461 7.13 -12.06 6.37
N ASP A 462 6.91 -12.67 7.54
CA ASP A 462 6.42 -11.91 8.69
C ASP A 462 7.40 -10.80 9.01
N ASP A 463 6.93 -9.60 9.30
CA ASP A 463 7.77 -8.40 9.38
C ASP A 463 7.37 -7.47 10.55
N PHE A 464 8.01 -6.32 10.64
CA PHE A 464 7.64 -5.25 11.56
C PHE A 464 6.43 -4.49 11.00
N GLU A 465 5.24 -4.73 11.57
CA GLU A 465 3.99 -4.13 11.07
C GLU A 465 3.71 -2.77 11.74
N TRP A 466 4.57 -1.79 11.48
CA TRP A 466 4.43 -0.39 11.88
C TRP A 466 4.11 -0.25 13.38
N THR A 467 3.01 0.46 13.71
CA THR A 467 2.58 0.62 15.11
C THR A 467 2.07 -0.66 15.76
N SER A 468 1.74 -1.69 14.98
CA SER A 468 1.43 -3.01 15.52
C SER A 468 2.67 -3.80 15.96
N GLY A 469 3.88 -3.36 15.57
CA GLY A 469 5.12 -4.07 15.89
C GLY A 469 5.11 -5.48 15.30
N TYR A 470 5.39 -6.49 16.12
CA TYR A 470 5.36 -7.91 15.76
C TYR A 470 4.11 -8.64 16.26
N SER A 471 3.08 -7.90 16.67
CA SER A 471 1.83 -8.47 17.20
C SER A 471 0.94 -9.13 16.14
N VAL A 472 1.17 -8.87 14.85
CA VAL A 472 0.48 -9.46 13.71
C VAL A 472 1.46 -9.96 12.64
N ARG A 473 0.99 -10.87 11.78
CA ARG A 473 1.82 -11.59 10.81
C ARG A 473 1.15 -11.68 9.44
N PHE A 474 1.71 -11.00 8.44
CA PHE A 474 1.24 -11.02 7.05
C PHE A 474 1.99 -12.05 6.17
N GLY A 475 3.18 -12.47 6.58
CA GLY A 475 4.11 -13.21 5.76
C GLY A 475 3.61 -14.55 5.23
N LEU A 476 4.08 -14.92 4.05
CA LEU A 476 4.03 -16.29 3.54
C LEU A 476 5.01 -17.20 4.32
N PHE A 477 6.14 -16.64 4.74
CA PHE A 477 7.08 -17.33 5.61
C PHE A 477 6.93 -16.81 7.04
N TYR A 478 6.82 -17.73 7.97
CA TYR A 478 6.91 -17.44 9.40
C TYR A 478 8.34 -17.07 9.75
N VAL A 479 8.53 -15.96 10.44
CA VAL A 479 9.83 -15.54 10.99
C VAL A 479 9.83 -15.76 12.51
N ASP A 480 10.78 -16.53 12.98
CA ASP A 480 11.11 -16.58 14.40
C ASP A 480 11.98 -15.36 14.72
N PHE A 481 11.39 -14.32 15.27
CA PHE A 481 12.08 -13.05 15.55
C PHE A 481 13.19 -13.14 16.61
N THR A 482 13.34 -14.30 17.30
CA THR A 482 14.45 -14.53 18.21
C THR A 482 15.68 -15.07 17.47
N THR A 483 15.47 -15.99 16.53
CA THR A 483 16.56 -16.68 15.80
C THR A 483 16.69 -16.18 14.36
N LEU A 484 15.77 -15.39 13.90
CA LEU A 484 15.62 -14.90 12.53
C LEU A 484 15.52 -16.01 11.48
N LYS A 485 15.13 -17.22 11.89
CA LYS A 485 14.88 -18.33 10.97
C LYS A 485 13.54 -18.16 10.28
N ARG A 486 13.52 -18.46 8.96
CA ARG A 486 12.32 -18.43 8.14
C ARG A 486 11.81 -19.83 7.90
N TYR A 487 10.50 -20.03 8.13
CA TYR A 487 9.84 -21.31 7.93
C TYR A 487 8.67 -21.12 6.93
N PRO A 488 8.57 -21.92 5.87
CA PRO A 488 7.47 -21.80 4.91
C PRO A 488 6.14 -22.17 5.58
N LYS A 489 5.15 -21.28 5.50
CA LYS A 489 3.77 -21.59 5.88
C LYS A 489 3.10 -22.44 4.78
N THR A 490 1.93 -23.00 5.05
CA THR A 490 1.20 -23.85 4.09
C THR A 490 0.86 -23.06 2.80
N SER A 491 0.66 -21.75 2.90
CA SER A 491 0.44 -20.86 1.75
C SER A 491 1.61 -20.83 0.76
N VAL A 492 2.85 -21.00 1.21
CA VAL A 492 4.02 -21.10 0.31
C VAL A 492 3.85 -22.27 -0.65
N LYS A 493 3.46 -23.45 -0.13
CA LYS A 493 3.24 -24.62 -0.96
C LYS A 493 2.11 -24.37 -1.97
N TRP A 494 1.01 -23.78 -1.54
CA TRP A 494 -0.14 -23.48 -2.39
C TRP A 494 0.25 -22.50 -3.52
N PHE A 495 0.99 -21.42 -3.22
CA PHE A 495 1.49 -20.51 -4.26
C PHE A 495 2.46 -21.21 -5.21
N THR A 496 3.37 -22.04 -4.69
CA THR A 496 4.31 -22.80 -5.53
C THR A 496 3.54 -23.70 -6.51
N GLU A 497 2.52 -24.41 -6.05
CA GLU A 497 1.67 -25.23 -6.91
C GLU A 497 0.95 -24.37 -7.96
N LEU A 498 0.33 -23.25 -7.58
CA LEU A 498 -0.33 -22.32 -8.50
C LEU A 498 0.62 -21.81 -9.60
N LEU A 499 1.86 -21.48 -9.24
CA LEU A 499 2.82 -20.87 -10.17
C LEU A 499 3.45 -21.85 -11.16
N HIS A 500 3.37 -23.15 -10.86
CA HIS A 500 3.92 -24.20 -11.73
C HIS A 500 2.86 -24.89 -12.61
N THR A 501 1.58 -24.47 -12.53
CA THR A 501 0.47 -24.95 -13.37
C THR A 501 0.09 -23.95 -14.45
#